data_49fad2363dad7c9a9a5899ad7ceba143
#
_entry.id   49fad2363dad7c9a9a5899ad7ceba143
#
_cell.length_a   1.000
_cell.length_b   1.000
_cell.length_c   1.000
_cell.angle_alpha   90.00
_cell.angle_beta   90.00
_cell.angle_gamma   90.00
#
_symmetry.space_group_name_H-M   'P 1'
#
loop_
_entity.id
_entity.type
_entity.pdbx_description
1 polymer ?
#
loop_
_entity_poly.entity_id
_entity_poly.type
_entity_poly.pdbx_seq_one_letter_code
_entity_poly.pdbx_strand_id
1 'polypeptide(L)'
;WKEELKKILKSGKPNTLTEEDIRNIKFIAYTAEEPYRTIYLDNVERYKIGSIGSEDVKGAFYRPDDGKIYFQNNQSGFSRDPRGAYTTFFHESGHATDYKQESMEGPITESYKVYNSEIGREVTLQEAIYFDVYNDIEHQICERVEDEESVQRILDTFRFGKNDTGKLSVYELTVRNSVVRHYDSDLAGERNEAACDVYGGGTNLEIGKNGYGHRPNAAKGETIEDYTYWYDKSGKQTYAQSRELWAEYFSYCMTGNEEVLESLREHFPEASKVLDSIAEKIRSDIE
;
A
#
# COMPACT_ATOMS: atom_id res chain seq x y z
N TRP A 1 -2.31 -29.27 4.76
CA TRP A 1 -2.39 -27.85 5.10
C TRP A 1 -2.06 -27.55 6.57
N LYS A 2 -2.68 -28.22 7.56
CA LYS A 2 -2.37 -27.99 9.00
C LYS A 2 -0.90 -28.30 9.34
N GLU A 3 -0.34 -29.34 8.75
CA GLU A 3 1.07 -29.71 8.97
C GLU A 3 2.04 -28.80 8.20
N GLU A 4 1.63 -28.28 7.06
CA GLU A 4 2.41 -27.35 6.25
C GLU A 4 2.51 -25.98 6.91
N LEU A 5 1.40 -25.41 7.35
CA LEU A 5 1.43 -24.17 8.12
C LEU A 5 2.29 -24.31 9.38
N LYS A 6 2.24 -25.46 10.07
CA LYS A 6 3.13 -25.75 11.19
C LYS A 6 4.61 -25.84 10.80
N LYS A 7 4.93 -26.40 9.63
CA LYS A 7 6.32 -26.47 9.13
C LYS A 7 6.85 -25.08 8.81
N ILE A 8 6.05 -24.25 8.15
CA ILE A 8 6.41 -22.89 7.77
C ILE A 8 6.62 -22.03 9.01
N LEU A 9 5.70 -22.07 9.95
CA LEU A 9 5.77 -21.34 11.20
C LEU A 9 6.87 -21.86 12.15
N LYS A 10 7.29 -23.12 12.01
CA LYS A 10 8.41 -23.71 12.75
C LYS A 10 9.77 -23.49 12.11
N SER A 11 9.84 -23.06 10.85
CA SER A 11 11.11 -22.78 10.17
C SER A 11 11.74 -21.45 10.62
N GLY A 12 10.98 -20.57 11.30
CA GLY A 12 11.50 -19.43 12.04
C GLY A 12 11.99 -19.86 13.43
N LYS A 13 12.89 -19.08 14.05
CA LYS A 13 13.28 -19.32 15.45
C LYS A 13 12.03 -19.33 16.35
N PRO A 14 11.93 -20.24 17.32
CA PRO A 14 10.69 -20.51 18.07
C PRO A 14 10.09 -19.32 18.85
N ASN A 15 10.73 -18.18 18.85
CA ASN A 15 10.35 -17.01 19.65
C ASN A 15 9.61 -15.92 18.87
N THR A 16 9.29 -16.12 17.58
CA THR A 16 8.69 -15.05 16.74
C THR A 16 7.16 -15.10 16.73
N LEU A 17 6.57 -16.29 16.75
CA LEU A 17 5.12 -16.50 16.81
C LEU A 17 4.78 -17.46 17.94
N THR A 18 3.83 -17.09 18.77
CA THR A 18 3.29 -17.95 19.81
C THR A 18 2.32 -18.98 19.23
N GLU A 19 1.99 -20.01 19.99
CA GLU A 19 0.93 -20.93 19.59
C GLU A 19 -0.45 -20.24 19.48
N GLU A 20 -0.66 -19.18 20.22
CA GLU A 20 -1.86 -18.36 20.16
C GLU A 20 -1.89 -17.59 18.84
N ASP A 21 -0.79 -16.94 18.44
CA ASP A 21 -0.68 -16.28 17.14
C ASP A 21 -0.98 -17.25 16.00
N ILE A 22 -0.42 -18.46 16.06
CA ILE A 22 -0.66 -19.49 15.06
C ILE A 22 -2.15 -19.88 14.98
N ARG A 23 -2.84 -19.99 16.14
CA ARG A 23 -4.28 -20.29 16.15
C ARG A 23 -5.10 -19.15 15.55
N ASN A 24 -4.77 -17.91 15.90
CA ASN A 24 -5.49 -16.73 15.42
C ASN A 24 -5.27 -16.49 13.92
N ILE A 25 -4.03 -16.59 13.43
CA ILE A 25 -3.74 -16.51 11.99
C ILE A 25 -4.52 -17.57 11.22
N LYS A 26 -4.60 -18.80 11.73
CA LYS A 26 -5.41 -19.85 11.12
C LYS A 26 -6.89 -19.51 11.10
N PHE A 27 -7.41 -19.03 12.21
CA PHE A 27 -8.81 -18.64 12.30
C PHE A 27 -9.14 -17.58 11.26
N ILE A 28 -8.35 -16.50 11.21
CA ILE A 28 -8.50 -15.42 10.22
C ILE A 28 -8.42 -16.00 8.80
N ALA A 29 -7.40 -16.79 8.49
CA ALA A 29 -7.22 -17.35 7.17
C ALA A 29 -8.38 -18.27 6.71
N TYR A 30 -9.10 -18.90 7.64
CA TYR A 30 -10.26 -19.72 7.29
C TYR A 30 -11.56 -18.94 7.20
N THR A 31 -11.66 -17.82 7.90
CA THR A 31 -12.87 -16.98 7.93
C THR A 31 -12.81 -15.84 6.92
N ALA A 32 -11.64 -15.57 6.35
CA ALA A 32 -11.48 -14.57 5.31
C ALA A 32 -12.36 -14.85 4.09
N GLU A 33 -12.81 -13.81 3.42
CA GLU A 33 -13.64 -13.90 2.23
C GLU A 33 -12.86 -14.33 0.98
N GLU A 34 -13.57 -14.91 0.02
CA GLU A 34 -13.01 -15.16 -1.31
C GLU A 34 -12.91 -13.85 -2.10
N PRO A 35 -11.89 -13.72 -2.96
CA PRO A 35 -10.89 -14.71 -3.35
C PRO A 35 -9.65 -14.75 -2.43
N TYR A 36 -9.53 -13.87 -1.46
CA TYR A 36 -8.33 -13.66 -0.63
C TYR A 36 -7.98 -14.89 0.21
N ARG A 37 -8.99 -15.58 0.72
CA ARG A 37 -8.81 -16.86 1.42
C ARG A 37 -8.09 -17.89 0.55
N THR A 38 -8.56 -18.12 -0.66
CA THR A 38 -7.95 -19.08 -1.60
C THR A 38 -6.54 -18.66 -1.95
N ILE A 39 -6.31 -17.37 -2.25
CA ILE A 39 -4.98 -16.82 -2.54
C ILE A 39 -4.02 -17.05 -1.37
N TYR A 40 -4.44 -16.75 -0.13
CA TYR A 40 -3.60 -16.94 1.04
C TYR A 40 -3.26 -18.41 1.24
N LEU A 41 -4.26 -19.30 1.20
CA LEU A 41 -4.09 -20.73 1.47
C LEU A 41 -3.20 -21.44 0.45
N ASP A 42 -3.29 -21.07 -0.82
CA ASP A 42 -2.42 -21.63 -1.86
C ASP A 42 -0.96 -21.16 -1.73
N ASN A 43 -0.76 -19.98 -1.17
CA ASN A 43 0.58 -19.43 -0.92
C ASN A 43 1.21 -19.86 0.42
N VAL A 44 0.49 -20.57 1.27
CA VAL A 44 0.94 -20.94 2.63
C VAL A 44 2.33 -21.59 2.66
N GLU A 45 2.68 -22.42 1.68
CA GLU A 45 4.00 -23.05 1.62
C GLU A 45 5.15 -22.08 1.32
N ARG A 46 4.84 -20.92 0.77
CA ARG A 46 5.83 -19.88 0.40
C ARG A 46 6.13 -18.91 1.53
N TYR A 47 5.24 -18.79 2.52
CA TYR A 47 5.47 -17.90 3.65
C TYR A 47 6.55 -18.43 4.58
N LYS A 48 7.78 -18.13 4.26
CA LYS A 48 8.93 -18.42 5.11
C LYS A 48 9.12 -17.29 6.08
N ILE A 49 9.20 -17.60 7.37
CA ILE A 49 9.47 -16.62 8.39
C ILE A 49 10.98 -16.57 8.65
N GLY A 50 11.56 -15.39 8.46
CA GLY A 50 12.93 -15.09 8.82
C GLY A 50 12.99 -14.45 10.22
N SER A 51 14.13 -14.53 10.88
CA SER A 51 14.41 -13.74 12.10
C SER A 51 15.41 -12.65 11.80
N ILE A 52 15.07 -11.42 12.15
CA ILE A 52 16.01 -10.31 12.11
C ILE A 52 16.87 -10.41 13.36
N GLY A 53 18.17 -10.49 13.15
CA GLY A 53 19.15 -10.59 14.26
C GLY A 53 19.72 -9.24 14.73
N SER A 54 19.25 -8.10 14.19
CA SER A 54 19.81 -6.79 14.50
C SER A 54 18.77 -5.83 15.07
N GLU A 55 19.25 -4.95 15.94
CA GLU A 55 18.48 -3.90 16.59
C GLU A 55 18.10 -2.76 15.62
N ASP A 56 18.59 -2.81 14.38
CA ASP A 56 18.56 -1.67 13.45
C ASP A 56 17.33 -1.61 12.54
N VAL A 57 16.51 -2.65 12.50
CA VAL A 57 15.30 -2.66 11.65
C VAL A 57 14.04 -2.67 12.51
N LYS A 58 13.27 -1.60 12.44
CA LYS A 58 11.96 -1.48 13.10
C LYS A 58 10.86 -1.93 12.14
N GLY A 59 9.98 -2.81 12.61
CA GLY A 59 8.82 -3.25 11.86
C GLY A 59 8.93 -4.67 11.29
N ALA A 60 8.03 -4.98 10.37
CA ALA A 60 8.05 -6.19 9.57
C ALA A 60 8.36 -5.82 8.11
N PHE A 61 8.85 -6.78 7.31
CA PHE A 61 9.01 -6.60 5.88
C PHE A 61 9.13 -7.95 5.16
N TYR A 62 8.63 -8.01 3.94
CA TYR A 62 8.88 -9.09 3.02
C TYR A 62 10.16 -8.83 2.21
N ARG A 63 11.00 -9.85 2.05
CA ARG A 63 12.21 -9.79 1.23
C ARG A 63 12.05 -10.68 -0.01
N PRO A 64 11.92 -10.11 -1.22
CA PRO A 64 11.77 -10.90 -2.44
C PRO A 64 12.94 -11.82 -2.73
N ASP A 65 14.18 -11.40 -2.45
CA ASP A 65 15.42 -12.12 -2.78
C ASP A 65 15.50 -13.52 -2.15
N ASP A 66 14.92 -13.71 -0.98
CA ASP A 66 14.89 -14.99 -0.27
C ASP A 66 13.48 -15.53 0.02
N GLY A 67 12.45 -14.77 -0.39
CA GLY A 67 11.05 -15.12 -0.24
C GLY A 67 10.60 -15.24 1.21
N LYS A 68 11.16 -14.42 2.12
CA LYS A 68 10.85 -14.50 3.55
C LYS A 68 10.20 -13.23 4.07
N ILE A 69 9.31 -13.44 5.05
CA ILE A 69 8.73 -12.41 5.87
C ILE A 69 9.55 -12.28 7.14
N TYR A 70 10.03 -11.09 7.43
CA TYR A 70 10.86 -10.79 8.59
C TYR A 70 10.07 -9.99 9.61
N PHE A 71 10.18 -10.38 10.90
CA PHE A 71 9.57 -9.69 12.02
C PHE A 71 10.62 -9.38 13.07
N GLN A 72 10.49 -8.25 13.74
CA GLN A 72 11.32 -7.94 14.90
C GLN A 72 11.10 -8.94 16.04
N ASN A 73 12.17 -9.34 16.73
CA ASN A 73 12.15 -10.34 17.81
C ASN A 73 11.28 -9.97 19.03
N ASN A 74 10.85 -8.73 19.17
CA ASN A 74 10.07 -8.21 20.30
C ASN A 74 8.62 -7.85 19.90
N GLN A 75 8.19 -8.14 18.70
CA GLN A 75 6.79 -8.00 18.34
C GLN A 75 5.96 -9.17 18.89
N SER A 76 5.91 -9.29 20.22
CA SER A 76 4.89 -10.08 20.93
C SER A 76 3.51 -9.42 20.80
N GLY A 77 3.15 -8.87 19.62
CA GLY A 77 2.07 -7.94 19.52
C GLY A 77 1.25 -7.96 18.26
N PHE A 78 1.33 -9.01 17.41
CA PHE A 78 0.42 -9.08 16.25
C PHE A 78 -1.06 -8.96 16.63
N SER A 79 -1.44 -9.48 17.80
CA SER A 79 -2.79 -9.30 18.35
C SER A 79 -3.08 -7.88 18.84
N ARG A 80 -2.07 -7.01 18.93
CA ARG A 80 -2.15 -5.61 19.36
C ARG A 80 -1.68 -4.65 18.27
N ASP A 81 -1.65 -5.11 17.03
CA ASP A 81 -1.34 -4.27 15.87
C ASP A 81 -2.32 -3.08 15.87
N PRO A 82 -1.86 -1.83 15.90
CA PRO A 82 -2.74 -0.65 15.91
C PRO A 82 -3.63 -0.56 14.66
N ARG A 83 -3.23 -1.17 13.54
CA ARG A 83 -4.01 -1.25 12.31
C ARG A 83 -5.11 -2.33 12.33
N GLY A 84 -5.23 -3.06 13.43
CA GLY A 84 -6.08 -4.22 13.60
C GLY A 84 -5.26 -5.49 13.84
N ALA A 85 -5.79 -6.40 14.64
CA ALA A 85 -5.08 -7.63 15.00
C ALA A 85 -4.60 -8.41 13.77
N TYR A 86 -3.32 -8.70 13.68
CA TYR A 86 -2.64 -9.44 12.60
C TYR A 86 -2.56 -8.72 11.24
N THR A 87 -2.97 -7.47 11.12
CA THR A 87 -2.92 -6.72 9.84
C THR A 87 -1.51 -6.68 9.28
N THR A 88 -0.49 -6.34 10.08
CA THR A 88 0.93 -6.36 9.64
C THR A 88 1.36 -7.73 9.13
N PHE A 89 0.91 -8.82 9.75
CA PHE A 89 1.25 -10.17 9.29
C PHE A 89 0.67 -10.45 7.90
N PHE A 90 -0.59 -10.10 7.68
CA PHE A 90 -1.24 -10.31 6.37
C PHE A 90 -0.77 -9.29 5.32
N HIS A 91 -0.35 -8.09 5.71
CA HIS A 91 0.29 -7.12 4.81
C HIS A 91 1.57 -7.70 4.19
N GLU A 92 2.48 -8.22 5.01
CA GLU A 92 3.71 -8.84 4.50
C GLU A 92 3.42 -10.12 3.70
N SER A 93 2.35 -10.82 4.04
CA SER A 93 1.87 -11.95 3.25
C SER A 93 1.32 -11.49 1.89
N GLY A 94 0.67 -10.33 1.83
CA GLY A 94 0.23 -9.68 0.58
C GLY A 94 1.40 -9.43 -0.37
N HIS A 95 2.49 -8.85 0.11
CA HIS A 95 3.71 -8.70 -0.69
C HIS A 95 4.24 -10.03 -1.22
N ALA A 96 4.22 -11.08 -0.39
CA ALA A 96 4.65 -12.41 -0.83
C ALA A 96 3.76 -12.99 -1.93
N THR A 97 2.45 -12.70 -1.94
CA THR A 97 1.54 -13.14 -3.00
C THR A 97 1.75 -12.41 -4.31
N ASP A 98 2.13 -11.14 -4.26
CA ASP A 98 2.41 -10.31 -5.44
C ASP A 98 3.58 -10.86 -6.27
N TYR A 99 4.59 -11.43 -5.61
CA TYR A 99 5.78 -12.02 -6.25
C TYR A 99 5.63 -13.49 -6.67
N LYS A 100 4.46 -14.09 -6.53
CA LYS A 100 4.30 -15.53 -6.70
C LYS A 100 4.36 -16.03 -8.13
N GLN A 101 3.95 -15.23 -9.06
CA GLN A 101 3.69 -15.70 -10.42
C GLN A 101 4.98 -16.18 -11.10
N GLU A 102 5.23 -17.49 -11.10
CA GLU A 102 6.43 -18.12 -11.70
C GLU A 102 6.55 -17.87 -13.22
N SER A 103 5.44 -17.53 -13.86
CA SER A 103 5.39 -17.21 -15.30
C SER A 103 5.57 -15.73 -15.62
N MET A 104 5.63 -14.85 -14.61
CA MET A 104 5.73 -13.40 -14.79
C MET A 104 7.09 -12.90 -14.31
N GLU A 105 7.69 -12.02 -15.10
CA GLU A 105 8.88 -11.28 -14.71
C GLU A 105 8.50 -10.13 -13.77
N GLY A 106 8.42 -10.41 -12.47
CA GLY A 106 8.16 -9.42 -11.43
C GLY A 106 6.75 -9.50 -10.82
N PRO A 107 6.38 -8.52 -9.97
CA PRO A 107 5.10 -8.47 -9.30
C PRO A 107 3.92 -8.36 -10.27
N ILE A 108 2.82 -9.03 -9.95
CA ILE A 108 1.59 -8.96 -10.76
C ILE A 108 1.02 -7.54 -10.77
N THR A 109 1.14 -6.81 -9.66
CA THR A 109 0.68 -5.42 -9.52
C THR A 109 1.36 -4.46 -10.50
N GLU A 110 2.54 -4.79 -11.01
CA GLU A 110 3.29 -3.94 -11.95
C GLU A 110 2.93 -4.21 -13.41
N SER A 111 2.55 -5.44 -13.73
CA SER A 111 2.46 -5.90 -15.13
C SER A 111 1.04 -6.19 -15.59
N TYR A 112 0.15 -6.61 -14.69
CA TYR A 112 -1.21 -6.97 -15.03
C TYR A 112 -2.04 -5.75 -15.41
N LYS A 113 -2.74 -5.84 -16.54
CA LYS A 113 -3.59 -4.77 -17.06
C LYS A 113 -5.04 -5.21 -17.11
N VAL A 114 -5.91 -4.29 -16.75
CA VAL A 114 -7.36 -4.46 -16.73
C VAL A 114 -7.98 -3.33 -17.55
N TYR A 115 -8.98 -3.67 -18.37
CA TYR A 115 -9.78 -2.62 -19.04
C TYR A 115 -10.61 -1.87 -17.99
N ASN A 116 -10.38 -0.58 -17.88
CA ASN A 116 -11.13 0.29 -17.00
C ASN A 116 -12.04 1.19 -17.83
N SER A 117 -13.35 1.10 -17.60
CA SER A 117 -14.36 1.81 -18.38
C SER A 117 -14.38 3.32 -18.13
N GLU A 118 -14.00 3.75 -16.91
CA GLU A 118 -13.94 5.17 -16.55
C GLU A 118 -12.75 5.85 -17.24
N ILE A 119 -11.61 5.17 -17.24
CA ILE A 119 -10.37 5.66 -17.89
C ILE A 119 -10.42 5.42 -19.41
N GLY A 120 -11.25 4.49 -19.89
CA GLY A 120 -11.48 4.19 -21.30
C GLY A 120 -10.37 3.39 -21.98
N ARG A 121 -9.47 2.74 -21.22
CA ARG A 121 -8.36 1.91 -21.73
C ARG A 121 -7.93 0.84 -20.73
N GLU A 122 -7.05 -0.05 -21.17
CA GLU A 122 -6.34 -0.93 -20.25
C GLU A 122 -5.36 -0.15 -19.38
N VAL A 123 -5.36 -0.43 -18.07
CA VAL A 123 -4.51 0.21 -17.06
C VAL A 123 -3.89 -0.81 -16.12
N THR A 124 -2.71 -0.49 -15.63
CA THR A 124 -2.09 -1.14 -14.47
C THR A 124 -2.67 -0.58 -13.18
N LEU A 125 -2.41 -1.25 -12.06
CA LEU A 125 -2.80 -0.74 -10.73
C LEU A 125 -2.19 0.64 -10.47
N GLN A 126 -0.92 0.85 -10.83
CA GLN A 126 -0.24 2.14 -10.67
C GLN A 126 -0.90 3.28 -11.45
N GLU A 127 -1.34 3.01 -12.68
CA GLU A 127 -2.04 3.99 -13.51
C GLU A 127 -3.42 4.33 -12.94
N ALA A 128 -4.13 3.34 -12.37
CA ALA A 128 -5.42 3.56 -11.71
C ALA A 128 -5.25 4.37 -10.41
N ILE A 129 -4.24 4.08 -9.59
CA ILE A 129 -3.91 4.88 -8.41
C ILE A 129 -3.68 6.35 -8.78
N TYR A 130 -2.91 6.61 -9.83
CA TYR A 130 -2.69 7.98 -10.28
C TYR A 130 -3.95 8.67 -10.74
N PHE A 131 -4.77 7.96 -11.49
CA PHE A 131 -6.04 8.49 -11.93
C PHE A 131 -6.88 8.94 -10.74
N ASP A 132 -7.04 8.08 -9.73
CA ASP A 132 -7.82 8.39 -8.55
C ASP A 132 -7.23 9.58 -7.77
N VAL A 133 -5.93 9.54 -7.44
CA VAL A 133 -5.26 10.59 -6.66
C VAL A 133 -5.31 11.95 -7.36
N TYR A 134 -5.00 11.99 -8.66
CA TYR A 134 -4.94 13.28 -9.35
C TYR A 134 -6.31 13.83 -9.70
N ASN A 135 -7.31 12.99 -9.98
CA ASN A 135 -8.68 13.45 -10.18
C ASN A 135 -9.27 14.03 -8.89
N ASP A 136 -9.02 13.40 -7.75
CA ASP A 136 -9.47 13.90 -6.47
C ASP A 136 -8.81 15.26 -6.14
N ILE A 137 -7.48 15.38 -6.31
CA ILE A 137 -6.76 16.64 -6.11
C ILE A 137 -7.27 17.72 -7.07
N GLU A 138 -7.47 17.41 -8.34
CA GLU A 138 -8.02 18.32 -9.34
C GLU A 138 -9.41 18.80 -8.94
N HIS A 139 -10.28 17.89 -8.51
CA HIS A 139 -11.59 18.21 -7.99
C HIS A 139 -11.52 19.21 -6.82
N GLN A 140 -10.67 18.94 -5.83
CA GLN A 140 -10.44 19.82 -4.70
C GLN A 140 -9.92 21.21 -5.10
N ILE A 141 -9.14 21.31 -6.18
CA ILE A 141 -8.69 22.58 -6.72
C ILE A 141 -9.84 23.29 -7.43
N CYS A 142 -10.59 22.59 -8.29
CA CYS A 142 -11.70 23.15 -9.09
C CYS A 142 -12.85 23.69 -8.23
N GLU A 143 -13.08 23.14 -7.04
CA GLU A 143 -14.03 23.73 -6.08
C GLU A 143 -13.64 25.15 -5.62
N ARG A 144 -12.40 25.58 -5.83
CA ARG A 144 -11.82 26.83 -5.32
C ARG A 144 -11.32 27.77 -6.41
N VAL A 145 -11.16 27.26 -7.64
CA VAL A 145 -10.57 27.98 -8.77
C VAL A 145 -11.35 27.63 -10.03
N GLU A 146 -11.81 28.66 -10.75
CA GLU A 146 -12.53 28.51 -12.03
C GLU A 146 -11.60 28.53 -13.26
N ASP A 147 -10.42 29.17 -13.12
CA ASP A 147 -9.45 29.34 -14.21
C ASP A 147 -8.63 28.09 -14.46
N GLU A 148 -8.82 27.44 -15.62
CA GLU A 148 -8.18 26.18 -15.99
C GLU A 148 -6.64 26.24 -15.95
N GLU A 149 -6.01 27.38 -16.33
CA GLU A 149 -4.56 27.51 -16.28
C GLU A 149 -4.04 27.54 -14.84
N SER A 150 -4.78 28.20 -13.94
CA SER A 150 -4.46 28.21 -12.51
C SER A 150 -4.67 26.81 -11.89
N VAL A 151 -5.74 26.10 -12.26
CA VAL A 151 -5.96 24.71 -11.84
C VAL A 151 -4.75 23.87 -12.23
N GLN A 152 -4.32 23.92 -13.49
CA GLN A 152 -3.20 23.12 -13.97
C GLN A 152 -1.87 23.51 -13.29
N ARG A 153 -1.59 24.80 -13.07
CA ARG A 153 -0.39 25.24 -12.36
C ARG A 153 -0.36 24.74 -10.92
N ILE A 154 -1.50 24.78 -10.22
CA ILE A 154 -1.61 24.28 -8.86
C ILE A 154 -1.43 22.76 -8.85
N LEU A 155 -2.15 22.03 -9.72
CA LEU A 155 -2.08 20.57 -9.83
C LEU A 155 -0.66 20.07 -10.11
N ASP A 156 0.08 20.76 -10.98
CA ASP A 156 1.47 20.41 -11.28
C ASP A 156 2.38 20.44 -10.04
N THR A 157 2.06 21.27 -9.02
CA THR A 157 2.85 21.30 -7.78
C THR A 157 2.67 20.08 -6.89
N PHE A 158 1.65 19.27 -7.15
CA PHE A 158 1.44 18.01 -6.46
C PHE A 158 2.14 16.82 -7.14
N ARG A 159 2.65 17.02 -8.36
CA ARG A 159 3.39 15.99 -9.09
C ARG A 159 4.84 15.96 -8.65
N PHE A 160 5.39 14.75 -8.52
CA PHE A 160 6.79 14.57 -8.15
C PHE A 160 7.72 15.30 -9.12
N GLY A 161 8.73 15.96 -8.57
CA GLY A 161 9.73 16.71 -9.35
C GLY A 161 9.24 18.04 -9.94
N LYS A 162 7.95 18.38 -9.78
CA LYS A 162 7.35 19.63 -10.25
C LYS A 162 6.96 20.61 -9.13
N ASN A 163 7.42 20.39 -7.91
CA ASN A 163 7.04 21.14 -6.69
C ASN A 163 7.49 22.63 -6.70
N ASP A 164 7.62 23.23 -7.86
CA ASP A 164 8.02 24.63 -8.00
C ASP A 164 6.87 25.59 -7.64
N THR A 165 6.63 25.73 -6.35
CA THR A 165 5.64 26.68 -5.82
C THR A 165 6.03 28.14 -6.02
N GLY A 166 7.28 28.42 -6.40
CA GLY A 166 7.77 29.78 -6.67
C GLY A 166 7.13 30.44 -7.89
N LYS A 167 6.47 29.68 -8.75
CA LYS A 167 5.72 30.18 -9.91
C LYS A 167 4.25 30.48 -9.63
N LEU A 168 3.75 30.09 -8.45
CA LEU A 168 2.36 30.34 -8.07
C LEU A 168 2.18 31.77 -7.60
N SER A 169 1.06 32.40 -7.97
CA SER A 169 0.59 33.62 -7.36
C SER A 169 0.25 33.40 -5.87
N VAL A 170 0.11 34.47 -5.11
CA VAL A 170 -0.32 34.37 -3.69
C VAL A 170 -1.66 33.68 -3.54
N TYR A 171 -2.59 33.93 -4.47
CA TYR A 171 -3.89 33.26 -4.48
C TYR A 171 -3.76 31.76 -4.73
N GLU A 172 -3.06 31.34 -5.78
CA GLU A 172 -2.82 29.94 -6.12
C GLU A 172 -2.09 29.19 -4.99
N LEU A 173 -1.11 29.82 -4.36
CA LEU A 173 -0.41 29.26 -3.19
C LEU A 173 -1.38 29.07 -2.01
N THR A 174 -2.31 30.01 -1.81
CA THR A 174 -3.33 29.91 -0.76
C THR A 174 -4.28 28.74 -1.03
N VAL A 175 -4.72 28.56 -2.27
CA VAL A 175 -5.56 27.42 -2.68
C VAL A 175 -4.80 26.11 -2.49
N ARG A 176 -3.57 26.00 -3.00
CA ARG A 176 -2.71 24.82 -2.81
C ARG A 176 -2.60 24.43 -1.34
N ASN A 177 -2.29 25.40 -0.48
CA ASN A 177 -2.16 25.14 0.96
C ASN A 177 -3.50 24.76 1.62
N SER A 178 -4.62 25.21 1.06
CA SER A 178 -5.95 24.78 1.51
C SER A 178 -6.22 23.32 1.15
N VAL A 179 -5.84 22.89 -0.06
CA VAL A 179 -5.94 21.49 -0.50
C VAL A 179 -5.04 20.59 0.36
N VAL A 180 -3.80 21.00 0.64
CA VAL A 180 -2.91 20.24 1.54
C VAL A 180 -3.54 20.06 2.92
N ARG A 181 -4.11 21.14 3.49
CA ARG A 181 -4.78 21.05 4.80
C ARG A 181 -6.05 20.20 4.77
N HIS A 182 -6.75 20.14 3.64
CA HIS A 182 -7.89 19.24 3.47
C HIS A 182 -7.42 17.80 3.66
N TYR A 183 -6.39 17.36 2.94
CA TYR A 183 -5.85 16.01 3.07
C TYR A 183 -5.21 15.74 4.45
N ASP A 184 -4.52 16.70 5.04
CA ASP A 184 -4.01 16.57 6.41
C ASP A 184 -5.12 16.30 7.44
N SER A 185 -6.35 16.74 7.16
CA SER A 185 -7.52 16.54 7.99
C SER A 185 -8.30 15.28 7.63
N ASP A 186 -8.55 15.08 6.33
CA ASP A 186 -9.37 14.00 5.80
C ASP A 186 -8.69 12.63 5.96
N LEU A 187 -7.39 12.59 5.69
CA LEU A 187 -6.59 11.37 5.85
C LEU A 187 -6.04 11.19 7.27
N ALA A 188 -6.47 12.01 8.23
CA ALA A 188 -6.10 11.82 9.64
C ALA A 188 -6.86 10.65 10.27
N GLY A 189 -6.14 9.83 11.03
CA GLY A 189 -6.73 8.74 11.82
C GLY A 189 -6.46 7.34 11.25
N GLU A 190 -6.70 6.35 12.09
CA GLU A 190 -6.37 4.95 11.83
C GLU A 190 -7.10 4.37 10.61
N ARG A 191 -8.35 4.79 10.38
CA ARG A 191 -9.16 4.37 9.22
C ARG A 191 -8.48 4.67 7.88
N ASN A 192 -7.75 5.78 7.79
CA ASN A 192 -7.22 6.32 6.53
C ASN A 192 -5.71 6.13 6.38
N GLU A 193 -5.09 5.36 7.25
CA GLU A 193 -3.64 5.17 7.28
C GLU A 193 -3.09 4.63 5.96
N ALA A 194 -3.73 3.60 5.40
CA ALA A 194 -3.34 3.03 4.12
C ALA A 194 -3.50 4.04 2.96
N ALA A 195 -4.57 4.85 2.99
CA ALA A 195 -4.76 5.92 2.01
C ALA A 195 -3.66 6.99 2.12
N CYS A 196 -3.26 7.36 3.34
CA CYS A 196 -2.15 8.30 3.56
C CYS A 196 -0.87 7.90 2.84
N ASP A 197 -0.49 6.64 2.91
CA ASP A 197 0.72 6.13 2.27
C ASP A 197 0.68 6.30 0.75
N VAL A 198 -0.44 5.93 0.15
CA VAL A 198 -0.62 6.00 -1.30
C VAL A 198 -0.66 7.46 -1.78
N TYR A 199 -1.39 8.34 -1.11
CA TYR A 199 -1.39 9.78 -1.43
C TYR A 199 -0.01 10.40 -1.24
N GLY A 200 0.66 10.09 -0.14
CA GLY A 200 2.02 10.55 0.12
C GLY A 200 2.99 10.15 -0.97
N GLY A 201 2.99 8.88 -1.37
CA GLY A 201 3.83 8.38 -2.45
C GLY A 201 3.50 8.98 -3.82
N GLY A 202 2.21 9.33 -4.09
CA GLY A 202 1.78 9.93 -5.35
C GLY A 202 2.08 11.42 -5.48
N THR A 203 2.08 12.14 -4.38
CA THR A 203 2.00 13.60 -4.39
C THR A 203 3.21 14.32 -3.85
N ASN A 204 4.16 13.64 -3.25
CA ASN A 204 5.25 14.28 -2.51
C ASN A 204 4.77 15.26 -1.40
N LEU A 205 3.62 14.98 -0.83
CA LEU A 205 3.09 15.70 0.33
C LEU A 205 3.40 14.91 1.61
N GLU A 206 3.79 15.61 2.67
CA GLU A 206 3.72 15.07 4.02
C GLU A 206 2.25 15.06 4.46
N ILE A 207 1.49 14.09 4.02
CA ILE A 207 0.10 13.89 4.42
C ILE A 207 0.09 13.00 5.67
N GLY A 208 -0.70 13.40 6.65
CA GLY A 208 -0.89 12.60 7.87
C GLY A 208 0.31 12.64 8.81
N LYS A 209 0.49 13.74 9.52
CA LYS A 209 1.56 13.90 10.54
C LYS A 209 1.56 12.83 11.63
N ASN A 210 0.49 12.07 11.76
CA ASN A 210 0.32 10.99 12.73
C ASN A 210 0.18 9.62 12.07
N GLY A 211 0.24 9.54 10.73
CA GLY A 211 0.15 8.28 10.00
C GLY A 211 1.45 7.49 10.07
N TYR A 212 1.29 6.22 10.18
CA TYR A 212 2.33 5.24 9.89
C TYR A 212 2.56 5.23 8.41
N GLY A 213 3.26 5.86 7.76
CA GLY A 213 3.44 5.69 6.36
C GLY A 213 4.92 5.76 6.01
N HIS A 214 5.29 5.15 4.92
CA HIS A 214 6.50 5.50 4.22
C HIS A 214 6.36 6.97 3.82
N ARG A 215 6.84 7.84 4.69
CA ARG A 215 6.74 9.27 4.46
C ARG A 215 7.19 9.60 3.06
N PRO A 216 6.42 10.41 2.34
CA PRO A 216 6.94 10.92 1.10
C PRO A 216 8.20 11.67 1.46
N ASN A 217 9.27 11.17 1.00
CA ASN A 217 10.45 11.90 0.67
C ASN A 217 10.90 12.96 1.66
N ALA A 218 12.05 12.77 2.17
CA ALA A 218 12.82 13.71 2.93
C ALA A 218 12.14 14.15 4.22
N ALA A 219 12.44 13.47 5.25
CA ALA A 219 12.60 14.16 6.51
C ALA A 219 13.40 15.43 6.20
N LYS A 220 12.99 16.53 6.74
CA LYS A 220 13.56 17.85 6.52
C LYS A 220 15.10 17.80 6.62
N GLY A 221 15.81 17.83 5.48
CA GLY A 221 17.26 17.76 5.39
C GLY A 221 17.83 16.55 4.63
N GLU A 222 17.01 15.62 4.18
CA GLU A 222 17.46 14.55 3.28
C GLU A 222 17.55 15.07 1.84
N THR A 223 18.47 14.54 1.08
CA THR A 223 18.68 14.94 -0.31
C THR A 223 17.82 14.11 -1.24
N ILE A 224 17.58 14.57 -2.47
CA ILE A 224 16.88 13.78 -3.51
C ILE A 224 17.50 12.38 -3.70
N GLU A 225 18.75 12.19 -3.30
CA GLU A 225 19.47 10.92 -3.40
C GLU A 225 18.93 9.84 -2.42
N ASP A 226 18.20 10.24 -1.38
CA ASP A 226 17.63 9.34 -0.37
C ASP A 226 16.22 8.83 -0.74
N TYR A 227 15.64 9.32 -1.85
CA TYR A 227 14.29 9.00 -2.33
C TYR A 227 14.20 7.73 -3.16
N THR A 228 14.57 6.60 -2.63
CA THR A 228 14.61 5.37 -3.44
C THR A 228 13.37 4.49 -3.29
N TYR A 229 12.44 4.80 -2.37
CA TYR A 229 11.27 3.96 -2.17
C TYR A 229 10.20 4.19 -3.23
N TRP A 230 9.66 5.40 -3.32
CA TRP A 230 8.60 5.74 -4.27
C TRP A 230 9.12 6.06 -5.68
N TYR A 231 10.32 6.63 -5.74
CA TYR A 231 10.95 7.07 -6.99
C TYR A 231 12.42 6.66 -7.01
N ASP A 232 12.90 6.24 -8.14
CA ASP A 232 14.32 5.97 -8.32
C ASP A 232 15.14 7.29 -8.42
N LYS A 233 16.46 7.15 -8.49
CA LYS A 233 17.39 8.29 -8.60
C LYS A 233 17.19 9.15 -9.85
N SER A 234 16.49 8.65 -10.86
CA SER A 234 16.13 9.40 -12.07
C SER A 234 14.79 10.14 -11.92
N GLY A 235 14.09 9.99 -10.82
CA GLY A 235 12.74 10.51 -10.59
C GLY A 235 11.64 9.67 -11.25
N LYS A 236 11.96 8.45 -11.69
CA LYS A 236 10.99 7.50 -12.20
C LYS A 236 10.41 6.72 -11.03
N GLN A 237 9.12 6.46 -11.08
CA GLN A 237 8.44 5.65 -10.07
C GLN A 237 8.94 4.23 -9.99
N THR A 238 8.97 3.71 -8.75
CA THR A 238 9.42 2.35 -8.42
C THR A 238 8.30 1.32 -8.38
N TYR A 239 7.05 1.70 -8.65
CA TYR A 239 5.84 0.89 -8.43
C TYR A 239 5.57 0.51 -6.96
N ALA A 240 6.28 1.11 -6.01
CA ALA A 240 6.07 0.82 -4.59
C ALA A 240 4.63 1.08 -4.15
N GLN A 241 3.96 2.12 -4.70
CA GLN A 241 2.57 2.42 -4.37
C GLN A 241 1.60 1.29 -4.73
N SER A 242 1.74 0.68 -5.91
CA SER A 242 0.89 -0.43 -6.31
C SER A 242 1.12 -1.66 -5.43
N ARG A 243 2.37 -1.92 -5.04
CA ARG A 243 2.72 -3.02 -4.13
C ARG A 243 2.19 -2.79 -2.70
N GLU A 244 2.33 -1.56 -2.18
CA GLU A 244 1.81 -1.21 -0.86
C GLU A 244 0.29 -1.24 -0.84
N LEU A 245 -0.38 -0.64 -1.83
CA LEU A 245 -1.84 -0.67 -1.87
C LEU A 245 -2.38 -2.10 -2.00
N TRP A 246 -1.73 -2.99 -2.77
CA TRP A 246 -2.08 -4.40 -2.80
C TRP A 246 -1.94 -5.06 -1.44
N ALA A 247 -0.80 -4.86 -0.77
CA ALA A 247 -0.53 -5.47 0.53
C ALA A 247 -1.50 -4.98 1.62
N GLU A 248 -1.82 -3.68 1.63
CA GLU A 248 -2.83 -3.10 2.54
C GLU A 248 -4.22 -3.67 2.24
N TYR A 249 -4.67 -3.60 0.99
CA TYR A 249 -5.99 -4.11 0.60
C TYR A 249 -6.13 -5.60 0.91
N PHE A 250 -5.12 -6.39 0.57
CA PHE A 250 -5.05 -7.81 0.90
C PHE A 250 -5.18 -8.06 2.39
N SER A 251 -4.44 -7.31 3.21
CA SER A 251 -4.43 -7.49 4.66
C SER A 251 -5.79 -7.20 5.29
N TYR A 252 -6.48 -6.17 4.84
CA TYR A 252 -7.80 -5.80 5.36
C TYR A 252 -8.90 -6.74 4.85
N CYS A 253 -8.81 -7.25 3.63
CA CYS A 253 -9.67 -8.34 3.15
C CYS A 253 -9.48 -9.63 3.97
N MET A 254 -8.24 -9.94 4.36
CA MET A 254 -7.96 -11.10 5.21
C MET A 254 -8.49 -10.92 6.63
N THR A 255 -8.33 -9.74 7.22
CA THR A 255 -8.73 -9.46 8.61
C THR A 255 -10.19 -9.05 8.78
N GLY A 256 -10.90 -8.77 7.67
CA GLY A 256 -12.29 -8.33 7.68
C GLY A 256 -12.48 -6.92 8.25
N ASN A 257 -11.52 -6.03 8.05
CA ASN A 257 -11.62 -4.64 8.49
C ASN A 257 -12.37 -3.79 7.45
N GLU A 258 -13.70 -3.92 7.44
CA GLU A 258 -14.57 -3.25 6.47
C GLU A 258 -14.46 -1.72 6.50
N GLU A 259 -14.24 -1.13 7.67
CA GLU A 259 -14.14 0.33 7.81
C GLU A 259 -12.96 0.89 6.99
N VAL A 260 -11.80 0.21 7.03
CA VAL A 260 -10.63 0.60 6.24
C VAL A 260 -10.82 0.26 4.77
N LEU A 261 -11.43 -0.89 4.45
CA LEU A 261 -11.74 -1.26 3.05
C LEU A 261 -12.69 -0.26 2.39
N GLU A 262 -13.71 0.21 3.10
CA GLU A 262 -14.59 1.27 2.62
C GLU A 262 -13.79 2.56 2.34
N SER A 263 -12.93 2.97 3.27
CA SER A 263 -12.07 4.13 3.07
C SER A 263 -11.18 3.99 1.83
N LEU A 264 -10.55 2.84 1.63
CA LEU A 264 -9.73 2.60 0.44
C LEU A 264 -10.55 2.66 -0.85
N ARG A 265 -11.77 2.12 -0.86
CA ARG A 265 -12.68 2.18 -2.02
C ARG A 265 -13.20 3.60 -2.28
N GLU A 266 -13.40 4.40 -1.23
CA GLU A 266 -13.78 5.80 -1.34
C GLU A 266 -12.67 6.65 -1.98
N HIS A 267 -11.44 6.48 -1.51
CA HIS A 267 -10.28 7.24 -1.99
C HIS A 267 -9.70 6.73 -3.32
N PHE A 268 -9.82 5.42 -3.60
CA PHE A 268 -9.24 4.77 -4.77
C PHE A 268 -10.27 3.90 -5.50
N PRO A 269 -11.36 4.50 -6.04
CA PRO A 269 -12.44 3.72 -6.64
C PRO A 269 -11.99 2.92 -7.88
N GLU A 270 -11.15 3.48 -8.73
CA GLU A 270 -10.68 2.79 -9.93
C GLU A 270 -9.54 1.81 -9.63
N ALA A 271 -8.64 2.16 -8.72
CA ALA A 271 -7.61 1.24 -8.28
C ALA A 271 -8.20 0.02 -7.54
N SER A 272 -9.27 0.19 -6.75
CA SER A 272 -9.97 -0.91 -6.09
C SER A 272 -10.56 -1.91 -7.07
N LYS A 273 -11.12 -1.47 -8.19
CA LYS A 273 -11.60 -2.35 -9.27
C LYS A 273 -10.45 -3.16 -9.89
N VAL A 274 -9.29 -2.55 -10.04
CA VAL A 274 -8.09 -3.24 -10.54
C VAL A 274 -7.58 -4.26 -9.51
N LEU A 275 -7.58 -3.92 -8.22
CA LEU A 275 -7.22 -4.83 -7.13
C LEU A 275 -8.12 -6.08 -7.10
N ASP A 276 -9.42 -5.90 -7.19
CA ASP A 276 -10.37 -7.02 -7.26
C ASP A 276 -10.12 -7.90 -8.50
N SER A 277 -9.82 -7.28 -9.65
CA SER A 277 -9.48 -8.00 -10.87
C SER A 277 -8.16 -8.77 -10.76
N ILE A 278 -7.16 -8.23 -10.08
CA ILE A 278 -5.89 -8.92 -9.77
C ILE A 278 -6.17 -10.12 -8.87
N ALA A 279 -6.97 -9.95 -7.83
CA ALA A 279 -7.32 -11.04 -6.92
C ALA A 279 -8.04 -12.20 -7.64
N GLU A 280 -9.03 -11.89 -8.49
CA GLU A 280 -9.72 -12.88 -9.29
C GLU A 280 -8.79 -13.56 -10.31
N LYS A 281 -7.86 -12.84 -10.93
CA LYS A 281 -6.84 -13.40 -11.81
C LYS A 281 -5.95 -14.39 -11.08
N ILE A 282 -5.43 -14.02 -9.91
CA ILE A 282 -4.59 -14.91 -9.09
C ILE A 282 -5.39 -16.15 -8.71
N ARG A 283 -6.66 -16.01 -8.29
CA ARG A 283 -7.52 -17.14 -7.96
C ARG A 283 -7.71 -18.08 -9.15
N SER A 284 -8.01 -17.51 -10.33
CA SER A 284 -8.23 -18.32 -11.54
C SER A 284 -6.98 -19.07 -12.01
N ASP A 285 -5.80 -18.61 -11.66
CA ASP A 285 -4.53 -19.28 -11.99
C ASP A 285 -4.21 -20.42 -11.00
N ILE A 286 -4.91 -20.47 -9.85
CA ILE A 286 -4.78 -21.52 -8.83
C ILE A 286 -5.73 -22.69 -9.11
N GLU A 287 -6.94 -22.42 -9.58
CA GLU A 287 -7.98 -23.41 -9.90
C GLU A 287 -7.68 -24.16 -11.23
#